data_f812d74171aeb1a6de4bfc532c8ddfef
#
_entry.id   f812d74171aeb1a6de4bfc532c8ddfef
#
_cell.length_a   1.000
_cell.length_b   1.000
_cell.length_c   1.000
_cell.angle_alpha   90.00
_cell.angle_beta   90.00
_cell.angle_gamma   90.00
#
_symmetry.space_group_name_H-M   'P 1'
#
loop_
_entity.id
_entity.type
_entity.pdbx_description
1 polymer ?
#
loop_
_entity_poly.entity_id
_entity_poly.type
_entity_poly.pdbx_seq_one_letter_code
_entity_poly.pdbx_strand_id
1 'polypeptide(L)'
;VGNNFYEKYEDDIKLLKSLHMDSFRTSMQWSRLLTKDGKLNQEGAQFYHKVCKCAKENQIELFMNLYHFDMPTYLFERGGWESRDVVEAYAAYARAAFREFGSEIRYWFTFNEPIVEPDQRYRNGFWYPFIKDAKRGMQVQYHLSLAHSLAVWEFRKAKEEGYVREDAKIGLINCFAPPYTREDPTPEDLEALRMEDGINNRWWLDLVAEGHLPEDVLSTLEEKGLAPERRPGDEEILKQGKVDWLGFNYYHPSRIQAPKEKTDENGYPKFSDPYVWPEAKMNIYRGWEIYPKGIYDFGMKMKNEYPDLKFFVSENGMGVEHEDRFRDASGEIQDDYRIEFITEHLQWIFKSIEDGAKCLGYHYWGVIDNWSWNNAFKNRYGMIEVDLMGNYSRKLKKSARWMKGLLEEREAKV
;
A
#
# COMPACT_ATOMS: atom_id res chain seq x y z
N VAL A 1 -1.07 20.58 5.55
CA VAL A 1 0.19 20.97 4.94
C VAL A 1 0.88 19.72 4.37
N GLY A 2 0.78 19.39 3.19
CA GLY A 2 1.50 18.35 2.45
C GLY A 2 2.26 19.00 1.30
N ASN A 3 2.23 18.39 0.13
CA ASN A 3 2.78 18.98 -1.09
C ASN A 3 1.78 19.90 -1.84
N ASN A 4 0.70 20.27 -1.17
CA ASN A 4 -0.37 21.14 -1.67
C ASN A 4 -1.13 20.58 -2.89
N PHE A 5 -1.29 19.26 -2.99
CA PHE A 5 -2.04 18.63 -4.09
C PHE A 5 -3.48 19.15 -4.22
N TYR A 6 -4.14 19.47 -3.10
CA TYR A 6 -5.51 19.99 -3.10
C TYR A 6 -5.68 21.23 -4.00
N GLU A 7 -4.69 22.13 -4.02
CA GLU A 7 -4.69 23.34 -4.85
C GLU A 7 -3.98 23.13 -6.20
N LYS A 8 -3.12 22.12 -6.31
CA LYS A 8 -2.22 21.88 -7.45
C LYS A 8 -2.59 20.69 -8.32
N TYR A 9 -3.67 19.97 -8.01
CA TYR A 9 -4.03 18.72 -8.67
C TYR A 9 -4.14 18.86 -10.21
N GLU A 10 -4.64 20.01 -10.72
CA GLU A 10 -4.74 20.23 -12.17
C GLU A 10 -3.37 20.35 -12.82
N ASP A 11 -2.47 21.12 -12.22
CA ASP A 11 -1.10 21.28 -12.71
C ASP A 11 -0.34 19.95 -12.60
N ASP A 12 -0.52 19.23 -11.50
CA ASP A 12 0.12 17.95 -11.25
C ASP A 12 -0.34 16.88 -12.26
N ILE A 13 -1.64 16.75 -12.52
CA ILE A 13 -2.17 15.79 -13.50
C ILE A 13 -1.70 16.13 -14.94
N LYS A 14 -1.71 17.40 -15.31
CA LYS A 14 -1.15 17.83 -16.61
C LYS A 14 0.34 17.56 -16.73
N LEU A 15 1.09 17.74 -15.62
CA LEU A 15 2.51 17.43 -15.56
C LEU A 15 2.77 15.93 -15.76
N LEU A 16 2.00 15.05 -15.09
CA LEU A 16 2.08 13.60 -15.29
C LEU A 16 1.86 13.23 -16.77
N LYS A 17 0.84 13.82 -17.42
CA LYS A 17 0.58 13.58 -18.83
C LYS A 17 1.74 14.05 -19.71
N SER A 18 2.37 15.18 -19.39
CA SER A 18 3.55 15.70 -20.13
C SER A 18 4.78 14.80 -20.01
N LEU A 19 4.79 13.91 -19.01
CA LEU A 19 5.80 12.88 -18.77
C LEU A 19 5.43 11.52 -19.38
N HIS A 20 4.37 11.46 -20.21
CA HIS A 20 3.83 10.24 -20.84
C HIS A 20 3.35 9.18 -19.85
N MET A 21 3.00 9.57 -18.63
CA MET A 21 2.34 8.68 -17.67
C MET A 21 0.89 8.48 -18.09
N ASP A 22 0.38 7.25 -17.92
CA ASP A 22 -0.97 6.86 -18.32
C ASP A 22 -1.91 6.62 -17.15
N SER A 23 -1.36 6.55 -15.95
CA SER A 23 -2.12 6.30 -14.73
C SER A 23 -1.59 7.07 -13.53
N PHE A 24 -2.48 7.33 -12.57
CA PHE A 24 -2.16 8.00 -11.32
C PHE A 24 -2.90 7.35 -10.17
N ARG A 25 -2.15 6.94 -9.15
CA ARG A 25 -2.70 6.38 -7.93
C ARG A 25 -2.79 7.44 -6.84
N THR A 26 -3.97 7.56 -6.25
CA THR A 26 -4.23 8.48 -5.13
C THR A 26 -5.31 7.90 -4.21
N SER A 27 -5.69 8.63 -3.16
CA SER A 27 -6.72 8.20 -2.22
C SER A 27 -7.79 9.26 -2.00
N MET A 28 -9.00 8.79 -1.70
CA MET A 28 -10.03 9.62 -1.08
C MET A 28 -9.77 9.72 0.41
N GLN A 29 -9.97 10.89 0.97
CA GLN A 29 -9.85 11.11 2.40
C GLN A 29 -11.22 10.94 3.05
N TRP A 30 -11.36 9.94 3.94
CA TRP A 30 -12.61 9.65 4.63
C TRP A 30 -13.21 10.86 5.33
N SER A 31 -12.39 11.57 6.10
CA SER A 31 -12.81 12.78 6.84
C SER A 31 -13.20 13.96 5.94
N ARG A 32 -12.82 13.93 4.66
CA ARG A 32 -13.20 14.94 3.68
C ARG A 32 -14.52 14.58 2.99
N LEU A 33 -14.72 13.28 2.72
CA LEU A 33 -15.88 12.82 1.96
C LEU A 33 -17.16 12.72 2.80
N LEU A 34 -17.03 12.28 4.06
CA LEU A 34 -18.17 12.17 4.96
C LEU A 34 -18.06 13.14 6.15
N THR A 35 -19.20 13.67 6.53
CA THR A 35 -19.38 14.41 7.78
C THR A 35 -19.44 13.45 8.97
N LYS A 36 -19.34 13.95 10.21
CA LYS A 36 -19.38 13.14 11.44
C LYS A 36 -20.69 12.35 11.61
N ASP A 37 -21.78 12.83 11.04
CA ASP A 37 -23.09 12.15 11.02
C ASP A 37 -23.28 11.20 9.81
N GLY A 38 -22.19 10.90 9.09
CA GLY A 38 -22.16 9.93 7.99
C GLY A 38 -22.78 10.41 6.68
N LYS A 39 -23.09 11.69 6.54
CA LYS A 39 -23.61 12.26 5.29
C LYS A 39 -22.48 12.66 4.36
N LEU A 40 -22.76 12.63 3.06
CA LEU A 40 -21.85 13.12 2.04
C LEU A 40 -21.55 14.62 2.25
N ASN A 41 -20.26 14.94 2.35
CA ASN A 41 -19.79 16.33 2.36
C ASN A 41 -19.70 16.82 0.91
N GLN A 42 -20.58 17.74 0.53
CA GLN A 42 -20.71 18.24 -0.83
C GLN A 42 -19.42 18.93 -1.34
N GLU A 43 -18.72 19.67 -0.48
CA GLU A 43 -17.45 20.30 -0.85
C GLU A 43 -16.37 19.23 -1.16
N GLY A 44 -16.26 18.21 -0.29
CA GLY A 44 -15.36 17.10 -0.50
C GLY A 44 -15.70 16.32 -1.78
N ALA A 45 -16.98 16.02 -2.01
CA ALA A 45 -17.42 15.33 -3.21
C ALA A 45 -17.09 16.14 -4.49
N GLN A 46 -17.39 17.43 -4.51
CA GLN A 46 -17.06 18.30 -5.64
C GLN A 46 -15.57 18.36 -5.94
N PHE A 47 -14.72 18.33 -4.92
CA PHE A 47 -13.27 18.25 -5.13
C PHE A 47 -12.88 16.98 -5.87
N TYR A 48 -13.36 15.82 -5.44
CA TYR A 48 -13.02 14.55 -6.11
C TYR A 48 -13.62 14.44 -7.50
N HIS A 49 -14.82 14.95 -7.77
CA HIS A 49 -15.36 15.06 -9.12
C HIS A 49 -14.46 15.90 -10.05
N LYS A 50 -13.91 17.02 -9.53
CA LYS A 50 -12.96 17.84 -10.30
C LYS A 50 -11.67 17.07 -10.61
N VAL A 51 -11.14 16.30 -9.64
CA VAL A 51 -9.97 15.43 -9.85
C VAL A 51 -10.26 14.36 -10.91
N CYS A 52 -11.39 13.67 -10.81
CA CYS A 52 -11.82 12.66 -11.80
C CYS A 52 -11.96 13.27 -13.21
N LYS A 53 -12.61 14.42 -13.30
CA LYS A 53 -12.77 15.16 -14.57
C LYS A 53 -11.42 15.54 -15.17
N CYS A 54 -10.53 16.13 -14.37
CA CYS A 54 -9.19 16.53 -14.82
C CYS A 54 -8.37 15.33 -15.31
N ALA A 55 -8.40 14.21 -14.59
CA ALA A 55 -7.71 12.99 -14.99
C ALA A 55 -8.24 12.46 -16.32
N LYS A 56 -9.58 12.39 -16.48
CA LYS A 56 -10.23 11.96 -17.72
C LYS A 56 -9.87 12.85 -18.90
N GLU A 57 -9.92 14.18 -18.74
CA GLU A 57 -9.58 15.15 -19.79
C GLU A 57 -8.12 15.04 -20.24
N ASN A 58 -7.22 14.63 -19.34
CA ASN A 58 -5.80 14.40 -19.62
C ASN A 58 -5.48 12.94 -19.97
N GLN A 59 -6.47 12.06 -20.09
CA GLN A 59 -6.28 10.63 -20.40
C GLN A 59 -5.36 9.94 -19.38
N ILE A 60 -5.52 10.27 -18.09
CA ILE A 60 -4.86 9.62 -16.97
C ILE A 60 -5.88 8.71 -16.29
N GLU A 61 -5.59 7.41 -16.20
CA GLU A 61 -6.44 6.46 -15.50
C GLU A 61 -6.21 6.59 -13.97
N LEU A 62 -7.29 6.74 -13.20
CA LEU A 62 -7.21 6.85 -11.76
C LEU A 62 -7.26 5.47 -11.08
N PHE A 63 -6.31 5.24 -10.18
CA PHE A 63 -6.26 4.13 -9.24
C PHE A 63 -6.58 4.69 -7.85
N MET A 64 -7.82 4.50 -7.38
CA MET A 64 -8.35 5.19 -6.21
C MET A 64 -8.39 4.30 -4.99
N ASN A 65 -7.64 4.66 -3.95
CA ASN A 65 -7.77 4.05 -2.63
C ASN A 65 -8.88 4.72 -1.83
N LEU A 66 -9.62 3.93 -1.04
CA LEU A 66 -10.58 4.46 -0.08
C LEU A 66 -9.91 4.88 1.23
N TYR A 67 -8.77 4.28 1.59
CA TYR A 67 -8.12 4.53 2.87
C TYR A 67 -6.60 4.44 2.76
N HIS A 68 -5.90 5.46 3.28
CA HIS A 68 -4.45 5.51 3.39
C HIS A 68 -4.04 6.12 4.75
N PHE A 69 -4.45 5.44 5.85
CA PHE A 69 -4.16 5.75 7.26
C PHE A 69 -4.87 6.99 7.83
N ASP A 70 -5.85 7.53 7.15
CA ASP A 70 -6.51 8.83 7.42
C ASP A 70 -7.85 8.69 8.14
N MET A 71 -7.94 7.82 9.16
CA MET A 71 -9.15 7.65 9.94
C MET A 71 -9.60 8.97 10.58
N PRO A 72 -10.89 9.35 10.46
CA PRO A 72 -11.44 10.52 11.17
C PRO A 72 -11.25 10.42 12.68
N THR A 73 -10.82 11.51 13.31
CA THR A 73 -10.49 11.55 14.75
C THR A 73 -11.62 11.05 15.64
N TYR A 74 -12.88 11.40 15.32
CA TYR A 74 -14.04 10.95 16.10
C TYR A 74 -14.27 9.43 16.07
N LEU A 75 -13.73 8.73 15.06
CA LEU A 75 -13.77 7.26 15.00
C LEU A 75 -12.67 6.64 15.88
N PHE A 76 -11.52 7.29 16.00
CA PHE A 76 -10.52 6.90 17.02
C PHE A 76 -11.07 7.03 18.43
N GLU A 77 -11.82 8.09 18.73
CA GLU A 77 -12.50 8.30 20.01
C GLU A 77 -13.54 7.20 20.31
N ARG A 78 -14.08 6.54 19.27
CA ARG A 78 -14.99 5.39 19.35
C ARG A 78 -14.28 4.03 19.38
N GLY A 79 -12.96 4.01 19.54
CA GLY A 79 -12.14 2.80 19.62
C GLY A 79 -11.36 2.45 18.35
N GLY A 80 -11.43 3.25 17.29
CA GLY A 80 -10.68 3.00 16.05
C GLY A 80 -10.94 1.59 15.51
N TRP A 81 -9.92 0.98 14.90
CA TRP A 81 -10.04 -0.36 14.32
C TRP A 81 -10.25 -1.50 15.34
N GLU A 82 -10.17 -1.22 16.66
CA GLU A 82 -10.56 -2.18 17.68
C GLU A 82 -12.09 -2.32 17.81
N SER A 83 -12.85 -1.35 17.28
CA SER A 83 -14.32 -1.32 17.38
C SER A 83 -14.98 -1.86 16.13
N ARG A 84 -15.93 -2.80 16.31
CA ARG A 84 -16.80 -3.28 15.22
C ARG A 84 -17.66 -2.17 14.61
N ASP A 85 -18.06 -1.19 15.39
CA ASP A 85 -18.83 -0.04 14.87
C ASP A 85 -18.02 0.74 13.83
N VAL A 86 -16.69 0.79 13.98
CA VAL A 86 -15.80 1.44 13.01
C VAL A 86 -15.67 0.62 11.73
N VAL A 87 -15.66 -0.71 11.84
CA VAL A 87 -15.71 -1.63 10.68
C VAL A 87 -16.97 -1.36 9.85
N GLU A 88 -18.12 -1.27 10.50
CA GLU A 88 -19.40 -0.98 9.84
C GLU A 88 -19.44 0.45 9.27
N ALA A 89 -18.90 1.44 10.00
CA ALA A 89 -18.77 2.81 9.52
C ALA A 89 -17.90 2.90 8.26
N TYR A 90 -16.85 2.07 8.17
CA TYR A 90 -16.02 1.98 6.97
C TYR A 90 -16.78 1.40 5.77
N ALA A 91 -17.58 0.35 5.98
CA ALA A 91 -18.44 -0.19 4.93
C ALA A 91 -19.46 0.84 4.42
N ALA A 92 -20.03 1.65 5.33
CA ALA A 92 -20.92 2.74 4.96
C ALA A 92 -20.20 3.86 4.16
N TYR A 93 -18.96 4.19 4.54
CA TYR A 93 -18.10 5.11 3.79
C TYR A 93 -17.80 4.58 2.38
N ALA A 94 -17.39 3.31 2.27
CA ALA A 94 -17.13 2.65 0.99
C ALA A 94 -18.36 2.68 0.08
N ARG A 95 -19.54 2.34 0.62
CA ARG A 95 -20.84 2.43 -0.10
C ARG A 95 -21.09 3.84 -0.63
N ALA A 96 -20.90 4.86 0.19
CA ALA A 96 -21.09 6.25 -0.22
C ALA A 96 -20.14 6.63 -1.37
N ALA A 97 -18.86 6.27 -1.26
CA ALA A 97 -17.87 6.52 -2.31
C ALA A 97 -18.21 5.82 -3.63
N PHE A 98 -18.60 4.54 -3.58
CA PHE A 98 -18.98 3.79 -4.79
C PHE A 98 -20.23 4.32 -5.46
N ARG A 99 -21.23 4.74 -4.69
CA ARG A 99 -22.46 5.33 -5.26
C ARG A 99 -22.21 6.70 -5.88
N GLU A 100 -21.35 7.51 -5.29
CA GLU A 100 -21.05 8.85 -5.79
C GLU A 100 -20.13 8.83 -7.01
N PHE A 101 -19.03 8.05 -6.96
CA PHE A 101 -17.96 8.10 -7.96
C PHE A 101 -17.82 6.85 -8.83
N GLY A 102 -18.66 5.85 -8.62
CA GLY A 102 -18.53 4.55 -9.26
C GLY A 102 -18.63 4.58 -10.80
N SER A 103 -19.36 5.54 -11.36
CA SER A 103 -19.45 5.77 -12.81
C SER A 103 -18.19 6.43 -13.39
N GLU A 104 -17.38 7.10 -12.57
CA GLU A 104 -16.20 7.87 -13.01
C GLU A 104 -14.91 7.09 -12.87
N ILE A 105 -14.78 6.25 -11.82
CA ILE A 105 -13.56 5.56 -11.44
C ILE A 105 -13.63 4.09 -11.83
N ARG A 106 -12.60 3.61 -12.53
CA ARG A 106 -12.49 2.22 -12.97
C ARG A 106 -11.79 1.32 -11.96
N TYR A 107 -10.71 1.80 -11.31
CA TYR A 107 -9.87 1.02 -10.43
C TYR A 107 -9.95 1.49 -8.99
N TRP A 108 -10.55 0.65 -8.16
CA TRP A 108 -10.80 0.90 -6.75
C TRP A 108 -9.96 0.00 -5.86
N PHE A 109 -9.51 0.52 -4.74
CA PHE A 109 -8.79 -0.25 -3.73
C PHE A 109 -9.36 0.08 -2.35
N THR A 110 -9.67 -0.96 -1.59
CA THR A 110 -10.28 -0.80 -0.26
C THR A 110 -9.30 -0.14 0.70
N PHE A 111 -8.09 -0.64 0.77
CA PHE A 111 -7.04 -0.14 1.65
C PHE A 111 -5.72 0.04 0.92
N ASN A 112 -4.91 0.97 1.39
CA ASN A 112 -3.47 0.92 1.28
C ASN A 112 -2.90 0.33 2.56
N GLU A 113 -2.11 -0.75 2.44
CA GLU A 113 -1.30 -1.37 3.48
C GLU A 113 -2.04 -1.58 4.83
N PRO A 114 -3.13 -2.34 4.84
CA PRO A 114 -3.85 -2.56 6.09
C PRO A 114 -3.00 -3.21 7.19
N ILE A 115 -1.94 -3.94 6.85
CA ILE A 115 -0.99 -4.52 7.83
C ILE A 115 -0.24 -3.46 8.63
N VAL A 116 -0.03 -2.28 8.06
CA VAL A 116 0.72 -1.19 8.73
C VAL A 116 -0.04 -0.62 9.92
N GLU A 117 -1.37 -0.62 9.90
CA GLU A 117 -2.19 -0.15 11.02
C GLU A 117 -1.93 -0.93 12.33
N PRO A 118 -2.06 -2.28 12.38
CA PRO A 118 -1.73 -3.04 13.57
C PRO A 118 -0.24 -2.95 13.93
N ASP A 119 0.66 -2.91 12.94
CA ASP A 119 2.08 -2.85 13.20
C ASP A 119 2.50 -1.54 13.85
N GLN A 120 2.16 -0.41 13.23
CA GLN A 120 2.64 0.89 13.68
C GLN A 120 1.94 1.37 14.94
N ARG A 121 0.66 1.04 15.12
CA ARG A 121 -0.15 1.54 16.23
C ARG A 121 -0.14 0.64 17.47
N TYR A 122 -0.07 -0.70 17.26
CA TYR A 122 -0.31 -1.67 18.32
C TYR A 122 0.85 -2.64 18.60
N ARG A 123 1.60 -3.07 17.60
CA ARG A 123 2.74 -3.97 17.82
C ARG A 123 4.01 -3.19 18.16
N ASN A 124 4.30 -2.13 17.40
CA ASN A 124 5.50 -1.31 17.55
C ASN A 124 5.27 -0.03 18.35
N GLY A 125 4.05 0.47 18.43
CA GLY A 125 3.70 1.68 19.18
C GLY A 125 4.32 2.96 18.65
N PHE A 126 4.57 3.06 17.32
CA PHE A 126 5.16 4.26 16.70
C PHE A 126 4.13 5.32 16.36
N TRP A 127 2.89 4.91 16.13
CA TRP A 127 1.79 5.82 15.83
C TRP A 127 0.76 5.84 16.97
N TYR A 128 0.00 6.93 17.06
CA TYR A 128 -1.12 7.00 18.00
C TYR A 128 -2.07 5.81 17.77
N PRO A 129 -2.49 5.11 18.80
CA PRO A 129 -2.42 5.43 20.25
C PRO A 129 -1.13 4.98 20.98
N PHE A 130 -0.03 4.67 20.28
CA PHE A 130 1.29 4.33 20.85
C PHE A 130 1.26 3.11 21.76
N ILE A 131 0.44 2.13 21.43
CA ILE A 131 0.26 0.89 22.20
C ILE A 131 1.31 -0.13 21.75
N LYS A 132 1.78 -0.95 22.70
CA LYS A 132 2.58 -2.14 22.43
C LYS A 132 1.85 -3.34 22.99
N ASP A 133 0.99 -3.95 22.20
CA ASP A 133 0.14 -5.08 22.58
C ASP A 133 -0.12 -5.93 21.33
N ALA A 134 0.58 -7.06 21.25
CA ALA A 134 0.50 -7.96 20.11
C ALA A 134 -0.93 -8.54 19.92
N LYS A 135 -1.64 -8.83 21.02
CA LYS A 135 -3.00 -9.38 20.97
C LYS A 135 -4.00 -8.37 20.40
N ARG A 136 -3.93 -7.11 20.86
CA ARG A 136 -4.75 -6.02 20.29
C ARG A 136 -4.39 -5.78 18.83
N GLY A 137 -3.11 -5.86 18.46
CA GLY A 137 -2.66 -5.79 17.07
C GLY A 137 -3.30 -6.86 16.19
N MET A 138 -3.39 -8.12 16.68
CA MET A 138 -4.07 -9.19 15.95
C MET A 138 -5.57 -8.96 15.81
N GLN A 139 -6.22 -8.41 16.84
CA GLN A 139 -7.64 -8.04 16.76
C GLN A 139 -7.88 -6.95 15.72
N VAL A 140 -7.02 -5.93 15.67
CA VAL A 140 -7.07 -4.85 14.67
C VAL A 140 -6.88 -5.41 13.26
N GLN A 141 -5.90 -6.29 13.05
CA GLN A 141 -5.68 -6.96 11.75
C GLN A 141 -6.92 -7.74 11.29
N TYR A 142 -7.54 -8.46 12.21
CA TYR A 142 -8.79 -9.18 11.94
C TYR A 142 -9.96 -8.25 11.57
N HIS A 143 -10.14 -7.15 12.30
CA HIS A 143 -11.19 -6.17 12.01
C HIS A 143 -10.97 -5.46 10.66
N LEU A 144 -9.71 -5.18 10.29
CA LEU A 144 -9.37 -4.66 8.96
C LEU A 144 -9.70 -5.67 7.85
N SER A 145 -9.53 -6.97 8.11
CA SER A 145 -9.93 -8.03 7.16
C SER A 145 -11.44 -8.03 6.93
N LEU A 146 -12.23 -7.85 7.99
CA LEU A 146 -13.68 -7.73 7.89
C LEU A 146 -14.11 -6.44 7.19
N ALA A 147 -13.46 -5.31 7.52
CA ALA A 147 -13.72 -4.02 6.89
C ALA A 147 -13.43 -4.07 5.38
N HIS A 148 -12.32 -4.69 4.98
CA HIS A 148 -12.00 -4.96 3.59
C HIS A 148 -13.12 -5.76 2.92
N SER A 149 -13.50 -6.88 3.51
CA SER A 149 -14.50 -7.80 2.93
C SER A 149 -15.86 -7.14 2.77
N LEU A 150 -16.29 -6.36 3.77
CA LEU A 150 -17.52 -5.57 3.68
C LEU A 150 -17.45 -4.50 2.59
N ALA A 151 -16.31 -3.82 2.44
CA ALA A 151 -16.15 -2.84 1.36
C ALA A 151 -16.19 -3.48 -0.02
N VAL A 152 -15.60 -4.68 -0.21
CA VAL A 152 -15.71 -5.44 -1.47
C VAL A 152 -17.17 -5.82 -1.72
N TRP A 153 -17.90 -6.28 -0.71
CA TRP A 153 -19.32 -6.58 -0.82
C TRP A 153 -20.13 -5.35 -1.25
N GLU A 154 -19.90 -4.19 -0.62
CA GLU A 154 -20.57 -2.94 -0.99
C GLU A 154 -20.24 -2.51 -2.44
N PHE A 155 -19.02 -2.75 -2.90
CA PHE A 155 -18.65 -2.51 -4.29
C PHE A 155 -19.44 -3.41 -5.25
N ARG A 156 -19.51 -4.72 -4.99
CA ARG A 156 -20.26 -5.69 -5.82
C ARG A 156 -21.73 -5.31 -5.87
N LYS A 157 -22.32 -4.98 -4.71
CA LYS A 157 -23.70 -4.54 -4.62
C LYS A 157 -23.95 -3.22 -5.38
N ALA A 158 -23.11 -2.22 -5.22
CA ALA A 158 -23.23 -0.95 -5.94
C ALA A 158 -23.12 -1.15 -7.47
N LYS A 159 -22.31 -2.12 -7.90
CA LYS A 159 -22.18 -2.49 -9.31
C LYS A 159 -23.46 -3.17 -9.85
N GLU A 160 -24.04 -4.09 -9.10
CA GLU A 160 -25.34 -4.73 -9.43
C GLU A 160 -26.48 -3.70 -9.50
N GLU A 161 -26.46 -2.70 -8.61
CA GLU A 161 -27.42 -1.60 -8.57
C GLU A 161 -27.20 -0.56 -9.68
N GLY A 162 -26.12 -0.66 -10.48
CA GLY A 162 -25.82 0.23 -11.62
C GLY A 162 -25.13 1.55 -11.24
N TYR A 163 -24.69 1.71 -9.99
CA TYR A 163 -23.90 2.90 -9.58
C TYR A 163 -22.45 2.84 -10.03
N VAL A 164 -21.91 1.64 -10.19
CA VAL A 164 -20.53 1.41 -10.59
C VAL A 164 -20.48 0.92 -12.02
N ARG A 165 -19.59 1.47 -12.82
CA ARG A 165 -19.39 1.09 -14.23
C ARG A 165 -19.05 -0.40 -14.36
N GLU A 166 -19.50 -1.04 -15.44
CA GLU A 166 -19.36 -2.49 -15.62
C GLU A 166 -17.91 -2.98 -15.67
N ASP A 167 -17.01 -2.20 -16.24
CA ASP A 167 -15.60 -2.54 -16.38
C ASP A 167 -14.76 -2.20 -15.13
N ALA A 168 -15.39 -1.65 -14.09
CA ALA A 168 -14.70 -1.33 -12.84
C ALA A 168 -14.23 -2.59 -12.11
N LYS A 169 -13.09 -2.44 -11.43
CA LYS A 169 -12.40 -3.47 -10.67
C LYS A 169 -12.16 -3.01 -9.25
N ILE A 170 -12.22 -3.95 -8.31
CA ILE A 170 -11.90 -3.73 -6.90
C ILE A 170 -10.66 -4.53 -6.51
N GLY A 171 -9.78 -3.93 -5.72
CA GLY A 171 -8.54 -4.51 -5.22
C GLY A 171 -8.26 -4.20 -3.77
N LEU A 172 -7.17 -4.77 -3.30
CA LEU A 172 -6.46 -4.41 -2.08
C LEU A 172 -5.04 -4.03 -2.46
N ILE A 173 -4.46 -3.03 -1.79
CA ILE A 173 -3.03 -2.73 -1.86
C ILE A 173 -2.41 -3.05 -0.52
N ASN A 174 -1.33 -3.83 -0.50
CA ASN A 174 -0.60 -4.11 0.72
C ASN A 174 0.91 -4.13 0.49
N CYS A 175 1.67 -3.85 1.54
CA CYS A 175 3.10 -4.07 1.53
C CYS A 175 3.36 -5.56 1.82
N PHE A 176 3.84 -6.24 0.80
CA PHE A 176 4.31 -7.61 0.96
C PHE A 176 5.83 -7.62 0.97
N ALA A 177 6.39 -8.12 2.05
CA ALA A 177 7.83 -8.27 2.19
C ALA A 177 8.17 -9.76 2.14
N PRO A 178 8.65 -10.28 1.00
CA PRO A 178 9.07 -11.68 0.93
C PRO A 178 10.06 -11.97 2.07
N PRO A 179 9.80 -12.98 2.92
CA PRO A 179 10.64 -13.25 4.05
C PRO A 179 11.83 -14.13 3.68
N TYR A 180 13.00 -13.78 4.22
CA TYR A 180 14.23 -14.52 4.05
C TYR A 180 14.90 -14.74 5.40
N THR A 181 15.68 -15.81 5.51
CA THR A 181 16.52 -16.10 6.67
C THR A 181 17.96 -16.40 6.23
N ARG A 182 18.78 -16.94 7.11
CA ARG A 182 20.17 -17.31 6.80
C ARG A 182 20.25 -18.46 5.79
N GLU A 183 21.41 -18.67 5.18
CA GLU A 183 21.62 -19.71 4.16
C GLU A 183 21.42 -21.12 4.70
N ASP A 184 21.90 -21.38 5.94
CA ASP A 184 21.73 -22.66 6.62
C ASP A 184 20.72 -22.49 7.79
N PRO A 185 19.39 -22.48 7.51
CA PRO A 185 18.38 -22.22 8.50
C PRO A 185 18.17 -23.41 9.43
N THR A 186 17.99 -23.13 10.71
CA THR A 186 17.53 -24.13 11.68
C THR A 186 16.02 -24.40 11.51
N PRO A 187 15.48 -25.52 12.06
CA PRO A 187 14.04 -25.74 12.07
C PRO A 187 13.25 -24.58 12.70
N GLU A 188 13.81 -23.93 13.72
CA GLU A 188 13.21 -22.77 14.40
C GLU A 188 13.23 -21.53 13.49
N ASP A 189 14.26 -21.33 12.66
CA ASP A 189 14.31 -20.28 11.64
C ASP A 189 13.23 -20.48 10.58
N LEU A 190 13.01 -21.74 10.14
CA LEU A 190 11.96 -22.06 9.17
C LEU A 190 10.56 -21.84 9.75
N GLU A 191 10.35 -22.14 11.05
CA GLU A 191 9.08 -21.85 11.70
C GLU A 191 8.87 -20.33 11.85
N ALA A 192 9.91 -19.57 12.17
CA ALA A 192 9.85 -18.11 12.18
C ALA A 192 9.47 -17.55 10.80
N LEU A 193 10.07 -18.11 9.74
CA LEU A 193 9.76 -17.78 8.35
C LEU A 193 8.29 -18.04 7.99
N ARG A 194 7.77 -19.22 8.38
CA ARG A 194 6.38 -19.62 8.15
C ARG A 194 5.40 -18.64 8.81
N MET A 195 5.68 -18.27 10.07
CA MET A 195 4.82 -17.35 10.82
C MET A 195 4.92 -15.92 10.29
N GLU A 196 6.10 -15.46 9.90
CA GLU A 196 6.31 -14.16 9.28
C GLU A 196 5.52 -14.04 7.97
N ASP A 197 5.68 -15.02 7.07
CA ASP A 197 4.90 -15.07 5.82
C ASP A 197 3.40 -15.23 6.10
N GLY A 198 3.05 -16.04 7.10
CA GLY A 198 1.68 -16.32 7.49
C GLY A 198 0.93 -15.07 7.95
N ILE A 199 1.51 -14.33 8.89
CA ILE A 199 0.87 -13.15 9.50
C ILE A 199 0.90 -11.94 8.57
N ASN A 200 2.02 -11.71 7.86
CA ASN A 200 2.24 -10.49 7.11
C ASN A 200 1.83 -10.60 5.64
N ASN A 201 1.99 -11.78 5.02
CA ASN A 201 1.68 -11.97 3.60
C ASN A 201 0.45 -12.87 3.38
N ARG A 202 0.48 -14.16 3.78
CA ARG A 202 -0.60 -15.11 3.49
C ARG A 202 -1.92 -14.72 4.11
N TRP A 203 -1.94 -14.06 5.28
CA TRP A 203 -3.16 -13.52 5.87
C TRP A 203 -3.97 -12.69 4.89
N TRP A 204 -3.30 -11.84 4.13
CA TRP A 204 -3.94 -10.97 3.17
C TRP A 204 -4.11 -11.63 1.80
N LEU A 205 -3.15 -12.46 1.37
CA LEU A 205 -3.22 -13.15 0.08
C LEU A 205 -4.35 -14.18 0.05
N ASP A 206 -4.48 -15.02 1.09
CA ASP A 206 -5.56 -16.02 1.19
C ASP A 206 -6.93 -15.31 1.27
N LEU A 207 -7.03 -14.21 2.02
CA LEU A 207 -8.25 -13.42 2.09
C LEU A 207 -8.68 -12.90 0.72
N VAL A 208 -7.77 -12.26 -0.01
CA VAL A 208 -8.15 -11.59 -1.28
C VAL A 208 -8.23 -12.54 -2.46
N ALA A 209 -7.57 -13.68 -2.42
CA ALA A 209 -7.65 -14.71 -3.46
C ALA A 209 -8.79 -15.71 -3.21
N GLU A 210 -8.99 -16.12 -1.97
CA GLU A 210 -9.81 -17.27 -1.63
C GLU A 210 -10.98 -16.93 -0.70
N GLY A 211 -10.93 -15.83 0.03
CA GLY A 211 -11.98 -15.37 0.94
C GLY A 211 -11.93 -16.02 2.33
N HIS A 212 -10.76 -16.45 2.77
CA HIS A 212 -10.52 -16.97 4.12
C HIS A 212 -9.18 -16.52 4.67
N LEU A 213 -8.92 -16.78 5.94
CA LEU A 213 -7.63 -16.56 6.59
C LEU A 213 -6.86 -17.89 6.71
N PRO A 214 -5.51 -17.88 6.79
CA PRO A 214 -4.72 -19.10 6.85
C PRO A 214 -4.93 -19.85 8.18
N GLU A 215 -5.53 -21.03 8.10
CA GLU A 215 -5.91 -21.88 9.25
C GLU A 215 -4.73 -22.26 10.13
N ASP A 216 -3.56 -22.58 9.54
CA ASP A 216 -2.36 -22.93 10.27
C ASP A 216 -1.83 -21.77 11.12
N VAL A 217 -1.97 -20.54 10.64
CA VAL A 217 -1.63 -19.33 11.38
C VAL A 217 -2.62 -19.09 12.51
N LEU A 218 -3.94 -19.18 12.22
CA LEU A 218 -4.98 -19.02 13.24
C LEU A 218 -4.81 -20.02 14.37
N SER A 219 -4.56 -21.30 14.06
CA SER A 219 -4.32 -22.34 15.06
C SER A 219 -3.10 -22.03 15.93
N THR A 220 -1.99 -21.59 15.32
CA THR A 220 -0.79 -21.19 16.07
C THR A 220 -1.06 -19.97 16.97
N LEU A 221 -1.82 -18.98 16.48
CA LEU A 221 -2.20 -17.81 17.30
C LEU A 221 -3.11 -18.21 18.46
N GLU A 222 -4.00 -19.18 18.29
CA GLU A 222 -4.88 -19.72 19.34
C GLU A 222 -4.06 -20.43 20.44
N GLU A 223 -3.16 -21.33 20.04
CA GLU A 223 -2.24 -21.99 20.97
C GLU A 223 -1.37 -21.00 21.77
N LYS A 224 -1.03 -19.87 21.17
CA LYS A 224 -0.21 -18.81 21.79
C LYS A 224 -1.04 -17.75 22.54
N GLY A 225 -2.37 -17.86 22.55
CA GLY A 225 -3.26 -16.90 23.20
C GLY A 225 -3.36 -15.53 22.52
N LEU A 226 -2.99 -15.46 21.24
CA LEU A 226 -2.99 -14.25 20.41
C LEU A 226 -4.14 -14.21 19.38
N ALA A 227 -4.95 -15.26 19.27
CA ALA A 227 -6.04 -15.31 18.32
C ALA A 227 -7.03 -14.16 18.54
N PRO A 228 -7.52 -13.53 17.45
CA PRO A 228 -8.56 -12.51 17.55
C PRO A 228 -9.90 -13.11 17.97
N GLU A 229 -10.73 -12.31 18.60
CA GLU A 229 -12.14 -12.66 18.86
C GLU A 229 -12.91 -12.69 17.55
N ARG A 230 -13.55 -13.84 17.29
CA ARG A 230 -14.41 -14.07 16.13
C ARG A 230 -15.85 -14.11 16.57
N ARG A 231 -16.77 -13.63 15.73
CA ARG A 231 -18.22 -13.67 15.98
C ARG A 231 -18.93 -14.58 14.97
N PRO A 232 -20.06 -15.19 15.32
CA PRO A 232 -20.89 -15.89 14.35
C PRO A 232 -21.20 -15.00 13.14
N GLY A 233 -21.01 -15.52 11.93
CA GLY A 233 -21.22 -14.80 10.68
C GLY A 233 -19.98 -14.11 10.11
N ASP A 234 -18.88 -14.00 10.84
CA ASP A 234 -17.64 -13.38 10.34
C ASP A 234 -17.06 -14.12 9.13
N GLU A 235 -17.15 -15.45 9.12
CA GLU A 235 -16.68 -16.26 7.99
C GLU A 235 -17.43 -15.93 6.69
N GLU A 236 -18.72 -15.67 6.76
CA GLU A 236 -19.52 -15.28 5.60
C GLU A 236 -19.13 -13.87 5.11
N ILE A 237 -18.70 -12.99 6.01
CA ILE A 237 -18.16 -11.69 5.66
C ILE A 237 -16.81 -11.87 4.96
N LEU A 238 -15.90 -12.66 5.53
CA LEU A 238 -14.56 -12.88 4.95
C LEU A 238 -14.62 -13.46 3.53
N LYS A 239 -15.57 -14.36 3.24
CA LYS A 239 -15.81 -14.91 1.89
C LYS A 239 -16.05 -13.84 0.83
N GLN A 240 -16.53 -12.67 1.22
CA GLN A 240 -16.75 -11.54 0.31
C GLN A 240 -15.46 -10.79 -0.05
N GLY A 241 -14.34 -11.09 0.63
CA GLY A 241 -13.09 -10.36 0.51
C GLY A 241 -12.31 -10.58 -0.79
N LYS A 242 -12.78 -11.45 -1.69
CA LYS A 242 -12.09 -11.75 -2.95
C LYS A 242 -12.09 -10.58 -3.91
N VAL A 243 -10.89 -10.26 -4.45
CA VAL A 243 -10.69 -9.09 -5.30
C VAL A 243 -10.39 -9.45 -6.76
N ASP A 244 -10.48 -8.45 -7.64
CA ASP A 244 -10.12 -8.59 -9.05
C ASP A 244 -8.62 -8.37 -9.30
N TRP A 245 -7.98 -7.55 -8.45
CA TRP A 245 -6.59 -7.11 -8.57
C TRP A 245 -5.92 -6.99 -7.22
N LEU A 246 -4.61 -7.21 -7.20
CA LEU A 246 -3.77 -6.96 -6.04
C LEU A 246 -2.76 -5.86 -6.33
N GLY A 247 -2.64 -4.87 -5.47
CA GLY A 247 -1.52 -3.93 -5.46
C GLY A 247 -0.41 -4.42 -4.54
N PHE A 248 0.80 -4.44 -5.05
CA PHE A 248 2.00 -4.86 -4.35
C PHE A 248 2.91 -3.65 -4.09
N ASN A 249 2.94 -3.18 -2.85
CA ASN A 249 3.93 -2.20 -2.40
C ASN A 249 5.20 -2.93 -1.98
N TYR A 250 6.32 -2.59 -2.60
CA TYR A 250 7.61 -3.21 -2.31
C TYR A 250 8.73 -2.21 -2.12
N TYR A 251 9.36 -2.23 -0.96
CA TYR A 251 10.49 -1.38 -0.63
C TYR A 251 11.73 -2.17 -0.20
N HIS A 252 11.52 -3.26 0.54
CA HIS A 252 12.59 -4.12 1.07
C HIS A 252 12.05 -5.50 1.42
N PRO A 253 12.91 -6.53 1.50
CA PRO A 253 12.54 -7.84 2.01
C PRO A 253 12.34 -7.81 3.53
N SER A 254 11.73 -8.85 4.08
CA SER A 254 11.76 -9.15 5.51
C SER A 254 12.90 -10.14 5.79
N ARG A 255 13.93 -9.69 6.54
CA ARG A 255 15.02 -10.58 6.97
C ARG A 255 14.79 -10.97 8.41
N ILE A 256 14.60 -12.25 8.67
CA ILE A 256 14.24 -12.77 10.00
C ILE A 256 15.02 -14.03 10.38
N GLN A 257 15.02 -14.32 11.65
CA GLN A 257 15.55 -15.54 12.26
C GLN A 257 14.67 -15.95 13.43
N ALA A 258 14.90 -17.13 13.98
CA ALA A 258 14.26 -17.57 15.21
C ALA A 258 14.46 -16.54 16.34
N PRO A 259 13.43 -16.28 17.16
CA PRO A 259 13.56 -15.32 18.23
C PRO A 259 14.49 -15.84 19.32
N LYS A 260 15.41 -14.98 19.81
CA LYS A 260 16.31 -15.27 20.93
C LYS A 260 15.54 -15.43 22.24
N GLU A 261 14.60 -14.50 22.44
CA GLU A 261 13.67 -14.51 23.57
C GLU A 261 12.30 -14.96 23.09
N LYS A 262 11.66 -15.86 23.82
CA LYS A 262 10.35 -16.43 23.42
C LYS A 262 9.19 -15.45 23.58
N THR A 263 9.39 -14.39 24.34
CA THR A 263 8.38 -13.34 24.59
C THR A 263 8.97 -11.96 24.38
N ASP A 264 8.12 -11.00 24.09
CA ASP A 264 8.48 -9.58 24.08
C ASP A 264 8.53 -8.99 25.50
N GLU A 265 8.81 -7.69 25.60
CA GLU A 265 8.90 -6.96 26.88
C GLU A 265 7.58 -6.94 27.68
N ASN A 266 6.45 -7.22 27.03
CA ASN A 266 5.11 -7.26 27.63
C ASN A 266 4.63 -8.71 27.91
N GLY A 267 5.49 -9.71 27.64
CA GLY A 267 5.19 -11.13 27.85
C GLY A 267 4.41 -11.80 26.72
N TYR A 268 4.21 -11.12 25.59
CA TYR A 268 3.57 -11.74 24.42
C TYR A 268 4.55 -12.62 23.63
N PRO A 269 4.08 -13.75 23.08
CA PRO A 269 4.90 -14.63 22.26
C PRO A 269 5.52 -13.91 21.07
N LYS A 270 6.81 -14.11 20.85
CA LYS A 270 7.55 -13.65 19.66
C LYS A 270 7.66 -14.80 18.67
N PHE A 271 7.48 -14.49 17.39
CA PHE A 271 7.61 -15.45 16.30
C PHE A 271 8.96 -15.34 15.58
N SER A 272 9.55 -14.14 15.55
CA SER A 272 10.82 -13.88 14.88
C SER A 272 11.61 -12.77 15.54
N ASP A 273 12.90 -12.72 15.24
CA ASP A 273 13.78 -11.57 15.42
C ASP A 273 14.33 -11.11 14.05
N PRO A 274 14.69 -9.84 13.89
CA PRO A 274 15.38 -9.38 12.68
C PRO A 274 16.71 -10.15 12.47
N TYR A 275 16.98 -10.49 11.21
CA TYR A 275 18.27 -11.02 10.78
C TYR A 275 18.98 -9.98 9.92
N VAL A 276 20.25 -9.74 10.20
CA VAL A 276 21.07 -8.82 9.39
C VAL A 276 21.88 -9.65 8.38
N TRP A 277 21.54 -9.53 7.11
CA TRP A 277 22.32 -10.16 6.05
C TRP A 277 23.61 -9.36 5.81
N PRO A 278 24.81 -10.01 5.94
CA PRO A 278 26.08 -9.28 5.88
C PRO A 278 26.36 -8.58 4.53
N GLU A 279 25.76 -9.10 3.43
CA GLU A 279 25.97 -8.60 2.08
C GLU A 279 24.88 -7.61 1.63
N ALA A 280 24.01 -7.16 2.54
CA ALA A 280 22.90 -6.30 2.21
C ALA A 280 23.35 -4.93 1.66
N LYS A 281 22.86 -4.57 0.45
CA LYS A 281 22.93 -3.19 -0.07
C LYS A 281 21.87 -2.36 0.66
N MET A 282 22.28 -1.35 1.40
CA MET A 282 21.38 -0.60 2.27
C MET A 282 21.08 0.80 1.73
N ASN A 283 19.79 1.18 1.76
CA ASN A 283 19.40 2.58 1.77
C ASN A 283 19.62 3.13 3.19
N ILE A 284 20.76 3.78 3.41
CA ILE A 284 21.21 4.27 4.72
C ILE A 284 20.28 5.33 5.33
N TYR A 285 19.45 6.02 4.52
CA TYR A 285 18.54 7.07 4.98
C TYR A 285 17.26 6.50 5.61
N ARG A 286 16.89 5.27 5.22
CA ARG A 286 15.70 4.57 5.74
C ARG A 286 16.05 3.35 6.57
N GLY A 287 17.30 2.87 6.49
CA GLY A 287 17.69 1.60 7.08
C GLY A 287 17.05 0.39 6.38
N TRP A 288 16.66 0.54 5.12
CA TRP A 288 16.02 -0.50 4.32
C TRP A 288 17.01 -1.14 3.35
N GLU A 289 16.95 -2.46 3.27
CA GLU A 289 17.71 -3.21 2.27
C GLU A 289 17.18 -2.92 0.86
N ILE A 290 18.08 -2.66 -0.08
CA ILE A 290 17.76 -2.59 -1.51
C ILE A 290 17.95 -3.98 -2.09
N TYR A 291 16.86 -4.69 -2.33
CA TYR A 291 16.86 -6.07 -2.82
C TYR A 291 15.85 -6.25 -3.97
N PRO A 292 16.21 -5.85 -5.20
CA PRO A 292 15.27 -5.84 -6.34
C PRO A 292 14.70 -7.22 -6.68
N LYS A 293 15.47 -8.30 -6.45
CA LYS A 293 15.02 -9.67 -6.67
C LYS A 293 13.78 -10.05 -5.86
N GLY A 294 13.51 -9.38 -4.74
CA GLY A 294 12.30 -9.63 -3.95
C GLY A 294 10.99 -9.44 -4.74
N ILE A 295 10.98 -8.53 -5.72
CA ILE A 295 9.83 -8.38 -6.63
C ILE A 295 9.63 -9.62 -7.50
N TYR A 296 10.72 -10.18 -8.01
CA TYR A 296 10.68 -11.42 -8.78
C TYR A 296 10.17 -12.60 -7.93
N ASP A 297 10.71 -12.76 -6.72
CA ASP A 297 10.34 -13.86 -5.82
C ASP A 297 8.84 -13.76 -5.44
N PHE A 298 8.33 -12.54 -5.20
CA PHE A 298 6.89 -12.32 -5.02
C PHE A 298 6.10 -12.69 -6.29
N GLY A 299 6.57 -12.28 -7.48
CA GLY A 299 5.94 -12.65 -8.75
C GLY A 299 5.84 -14.16 -8.94
N MET A 300 6.87 -14.91 -8.55
CA MET A 300 6.86 -16.38 -8.62
C MET A 300 5.93 -17.00 -7.56
N LYS A 301 5.85 -16.41 -6.35
CA LYS A 301 4.85 -16.82 -5.35
C LYS A 301 3.43 -16.64 -5.90
N MET A 302 3.13 -15.49 -6.49
CA MET A 302 1.81 -15.23 -7.09
C MET A 302 1.49 -16.22 -8.21
N LYS A 303 2.45 -16.49 -9.10
CA LYS A 303 2.28 -17.48 -10.18
C LYS A 303 1.98 -18.87 -9.65
N ASN A 304 2.68 -19.31 -8.62
CA ASN A 304 2.64 -20.70 -8.15
C ASN A 304 1.51 -20.97 -7.15
N GLU A 305 1.22 -20.02 -6.27
CA GLU A 305 0.29 -20.19 -5.16
C GLU A 305 -1.06 -19.50 -5.42
N TYR A 306 -1.10 -18.38 -6.18
CA TYR A 306 -2.29 -17.59 -6.47
C TYR A 306 -2.45 -17.28 -7.97
N PRO A 307 -2.47 -18.31 -8.87
CA PRO A 307 -2.35 -18.12 -10.32
C PRO A 307 -3.48 -17.34 -10.97
N ASP A 308 -4.64 -17.25 -10.34
CA ASP A 308 -5.80 -16.53 -10.86
C ASP A 308 -5.82 -15.06 -10.47
N LEU A 309 -5.05 -14.66 -9.46
CA LEU A 309 -4.99 -13.29 -8.99
C LEU A 309 -3.91 -12.51 -9.74
N LYS A 310 -4.34 -11.48 -10.50
CA LYS A 310 -3.45 -10.54 -11.18
C LYS A 310 -2.96 -9.50 -10.17
N PHE A 311 -1.74 -9.01 -10.37
CA PHE A 311 -1.20 -7.94 -9.52
C PHE A 311 -0.48 -6.87 -10.34
N PHE A 312 -0.19 -5.75 -9.70
CA PHE A 312 0.72 -4.73 -10.20
C PHE A 312 1.58 -4.21 -9.04
N VAL A 313 2.75 -3.69 -9.35
CA VAL A 313 3.57 -3.00 -8.36
C VAL A 313 2.95 -1.62 -8.14
N SER A 314 2.30 -1.43 -7.00
CA SER A 314 1.55 -0.21 -6.67
C SER A 314 2.38 0.85 -5.98
N GLU A 315 3.47 0.45 -5.33
CA GLU A 315 4.52 1.32 -4.82
C GLU A 315 5.87 0.62 -4.86
N ASN A 316 6.87 1.36 -5.31
CA ASN A 316 8.27 1.00 -5.19
C ASN A 316 9.08 2.28 -5.31
N GLY A 317 9.97 2.55 -4.39
CA GLY A 317 10.68 3.83 -4.38
C GLY A 317 11.79 3.91 -3.34
N MET A 318 12.53 4.99 -3.42
CA MET A 318 13.70 5.25 -2.58
C MET A 318 13.64 6.66 -1.99
N GLY A 319 13.58 6.73 -0.67
CA GLY A 319 13.67 7.99 0.06
C GLY A 319 15.13 8.37 0.33
N VAL A 320 15.51 9.61 0.01
CA VAL A 320 16.87 10.13 0.20
C VAL A 320 16.82 11.45 0.93
N GLU A 321 17.78 11.66 1.86
CA GLU A 321 17.94 12.90 2.62
C GLU A 321 18.91 13.84 1.94
N HIS A 322 18.70 15.16 2.14
CA HIS A 322 19.65 16.20 1.69
C HIS A 322 19.97 16.13 0.18
N GLU A 323 18.96 15.97 -0.67
CA GLU A 323 19.13 15.87 -2.13
C GLU A 323 19.76 17.13 -2.76
N ASP A 324 19.72 18.27 -2.07
CA ASP A 324 20.35 19.52 -2.54
C ASP A 324 21.84 19.37 -2.87
N ARG A 325 22.54 18.45 -2.22
CA ARG A 325 23.95 18.13 -2.49
C ARG A 325 24.19 17.54 -3.89
N PHE A 326 23.15 17.08 -4.55
CA PHE A 326 23.21 16.51 -5.91
C PHE A 326 22.84 17.52 -6.99
N ARG A 327 22.67 18.81 -6.66
CA ARG A 327 22.37 19.83 -7.65
C ARG A 327 23.57 20.10 -8.55
N ASP A 328 23.30 20.15 -9.85
CA ASP A 328 24.27 20.64 -10.83
C ASP A 328 24.29 22.18 -10.94
N ALA A 329 25.08 22.72 -11.87
CA ALA A 329 25.18 24.15 -12.10
C ALA A 329 23.87 24.80 -12.59
N SER A 330 22.93 24.03 -13.17
CA SER A 330 21.60 24.52 -13.55
C SER A 330 20.64 24.54 -12.37
N GLY A 331 21.03 23.96 -11.23
CA GLY A 331 20.23 23.77 -10.04
C GLY A 331 19.27 22.58 -10.14
N GLU A 332 19.44 21.66 -11.11
CA GLU A 332 18.68 20.42 -11.21
C GLU A 332 19.31 19.34 -10.33
N ILE A 333 18.47 18.55 -9.62
CA ILE A 333 18.93 17.41 -8.82
C ILE A 333 19.28 16.24 -9.75
N GLN A 334 20.55 15.82 -9.71
CA GLN A 334 21.10 14.70 -10.47
C GLN A 334 20.93 13.40 -9.66
N ASP A 335 19.73 12.84 -9.66
CA ASP A 335 19.36 11.69 -8.85
C ASP A 335 19.59 10.35 -9.57
N ASP A 336 20.83 10.12 -10.04
CA ASP A 336 21.26 8.89 -10.73
C ASP A 336 21.00 7.62 -9.88
N TYR A 337 21.16 7.74 -8.57
CA TYR A 337 20.85 6.65 -7.62
C TYR A 337 19.37 6.19 -7.71
N ARG A 338 18.44 7.10 -8.05
CA ARG A 338 17.01 6.76 -8.23
C ARG A 338 16.81 6.07 -9.57
N ILE A 339 17.49 6.49 -10.61
CA ILE A 339 17.45 5.84 -11.94
C ILE A 339 17.98 4.42 -11.82
N GLU A 340 19.12 4.22 -11.15
CA GLU A 340 19.70 2.90 -10.88
C GLU A 340 18.69 2.00 -10.14
N PHE A 341 18.14 2.50 -9.03
CA PHE A 341 17.15 1.79 -8.22
C PHE A 341 15.94 1.34 -9.05
N ILE A 342 15.34 2.24 -9.83
CA ILE A 342 14.18 1.92 -10.67
C ILE A 342 14.56 0.90 -11.74
N THR A 343 15.70 1.07 -12.40
CA THR A 343 16.18 0.19 -13.46
C THR A 343 16.35 -1.24 -12.95
N GLU A 344 17.04 -1.43 -11.81
CA GLU A 344 17.24 -2.75 -11.20
C GLU A 344 15.90 -3.44 -10.86
N HIS A 345 14.93 -2.68 -10.31
CA HIS A 345 13.61 -3.24 -9.98
C HIS A 345 12.79 -3.59 -11.23
N LEU A 346 12.78 -2.73 -12.25
CA LEU A 346 12.11 -3.01 -13.52
C LEU A 346 12.66 -4.25 -14.22
N GLN A 347 13.98 -4.47 -14.20
CA GLN A 347 14.59 -5.68 -14.76
C GLN A 347 14.03 -6.96 -14.12
N TRP A 348 13.89 -6.98 -12.79
CA TRP A 348 13.31 -8.12 -12.08
C TRP A 348 11.80 -8.27 -12.30
N ILE A 349 11.07 -7.15 -12.48
CA ILE A 349 9.66 -7.22 -12.88
C ILE A 349 9.52 -7.87 -14.25
N PHE A 350 10.28 -7.40 -15.25
CA PHE A 350 10.25 -7.99 -16.60
C PHE A 350 10.65 -9.47 -16.58
N LYS A 351 11.68 -9.82 -15.82
CA LYS A 351 12.07 -11.22 -15.65
C LYS A 351 10.94 -12.07 -15.05
N SER A 352 10.21 -11.56 -14.07
CA SER A 352 9.07 -12.28 -13.49
C SER A 352 7.94 -12.48 -14.50
N ILE A 353 7.67 -11.47 -15.35
CA ILE A 353 6.67 -11.56 -16.43
C ILE A 353 7.08 -12.59 -17.48
N GLU A 354 8.35 -12.58 -17.90
CA GLU A 354 8.90 -13.59 -18.84
C GLU A 354 8.73 -15.01 -18.28
N ASP A 355 8.93 -15.18 -16.97
CA ASP A 355 8.77 -16.45 -16.29
C ASP A 355 7.30 -16.77 -15.94
N GLY A 356 6.35 -15.93 -16.36
CA GLY A 356 4.91 -16.19 -16.34
C GLY A 356 4.12 -15.58 -15.18
N ALA A 357 4.68 -14.63 -14.43
CA ALA A 357 3.92 -13.87 -13.46
C ALA A 357 2.93 -12.91 -14.15
N LYS A 358 1.75 -12.75 -13.58
CA LYS A 358 0.70 -11.87 -14.13
C LYS A 358 0.80 -10.45 -13.55
N CYS A 359 1.98 -9.82 -13.67
CA CYS A 359 2.20 -8.43 -13.27
C CYS A 359 1.74 -7.49 -14.40
N LEU A 360 0.82 -6.56 -14.08
CA LEU A 360 0.12 -5.73 -15.06
C LEU A 360 0.68 -4.32 -15.18
N GLY A 361 1.54 -3.88 -14.26
CA GLY A 361 2.07 -2.52 -14.29
C GLY A 361 2.96 -2.19 -13.10
N TYR A 362 3.44 -0.95 -13.13
CA TYR A 362 4.36 -0.43 -12.13
C TYR A 362 4.05 1.04 -11.83
N HIS A 363 3.84 1.35 -10.55
CA HIS A 363 3.76 2.71 -10.03
C HIS A 363 4.96 2.99 -9.12
N TYR A 364 5.69 4.04 -9.44
CA TYR A 364 6.78 4.52 -8.61
C TYR A 364 6.25 5.36 -7.43
N TRP A 365 6.76 5.12 -6.21
CA TRP A 365 6.48 5.94 -5.04
C TRP A 365 7.65 6.87 -4.70
N GLY A 366 7.50 8.15 -4.94
CA GLY A 366 6.33 8.80 -5.53
C GLY A 366 6.81 9.67 -6.68
N VAL A 367 5.92 10.01 -7.58
CA VAL A 367 6.31 10.88 -8.69
C VAL A 367 6.67 12.28 -8.21
N ILE A 368 5.89 12.84 -7.28
CA ILE A 368 6.08 14.17 -6.69
C ILE A 368 6.50 13.99 -5.23
N ASP A 369 7.48 14.79 -4.75
CA ASP A 369 7.84 14.79 -3.34
C ASP A 369 6.60 14.90 -2.46
N ASN A 370 6.45 14.00 -1.50
CA ASN A 370 5.28 13.89 -0.65
C ASN A 370 5.66 13.75 0.82
N TRP A 371 4.65 13.92 1.67
CA TRP A 371 4.76 13.70 3.11
C TRP A 371 4.94 12.21 3.41
N SER A 372 5.99 11.87 4.17
CA SER A 372 6.19 10.54 4.76
C SER A 372 5.73 10.54 6.22
N TRP A 373 4.95 9.54 6.64
CA TRP A 373 4.29 9.49 7.94
C TRP A 373 5.22 9.68 9.16
N ASN A 374 6.42 9.06 9.13
CA ASN A 374 7.38 9.15 10.22
C ASN A 374 8.43 10.26 10.04
N ASN A 375 8.66 10.71 8.80
CA ASN A 375 9.79 11.56 8.45
C ASN A 375 9.40 12.87 7.77
N ALA A 376 8.11 13.12 7.61
CA ALA A 376 7.61 14.28 6.87
C ALA A 376 8.31 14.42 5.50
N PHE A 377 8.98 15.52 5.22
CA PHE A 377 9.74 15.72 3.99
C PHE A 377 11.26 15.52 4.15
N LYS A 378 11.71 14.93 5.25
CA LYS A 378 13.14 14.65 5.47
C LYS A 378 13.70 13.71 4.40
N ASN A 379 12.96 12.64 4.09
CA ASN A 379 13.28 11.74 3.00
C ASN A 379 12.48 12.15 1.75
N ARG A 380 13.17 12.48 0.69
CA ARG A 380 12.59 12.82 -0.61
C ARG A 380 12.44 11.58 -1.47
N TYR A 381 11.22 11.30 -1.91
CA TYR A 381 10.89 10.16 -2.76
C TYR A 381 10.63 10.56 -4.21
N GLY A 382 10.30 11.84 -4.44
CA GLY A 382 9.82 12.33 -5.72
C GLY A 382 10.86 12.27 -6.84
N MET A 383 10.42 11.97 -8.05
CA MET A 383 11.12 12.33 -9.28
C MET A 383 10.91 13.82 -9.61
N ILE A 384 9.92 14.44 -8.99
CA ILE A 384 9.59 15.87 -9.10
C ILE A 384 9.77 16.50 -7.72
N GLU A 385 10.65 17.49 -7.66
CA GLU A 385 10.89 18.28 -6.48
C GLU A 385 9.72 19.24 -6.20
N VAL A 386 9.41 19.43 -4.92
CA VAL A 386 8.44 20.44 -4.44
C VAL A 386 9.16 21.51 -3.65
N ASP A 387 8.99 22.78 -4.03
CA ASP A 387 9.42 23.92 -3.24
C ASP A 387 8.51 24.13 -2.02
N LEU A 388 8.90 23.53 -0.90
CA LEU A 388 8.12 23.59 0.35
C LEU A 388 8.20 24.94 1.06
N MET A 389 9.22 25.73 0.79
CA MET A 389 9.48 27.02 1.47
C MET A 389 8.93 28.22 0.69
N GLY A 390 8.56 28.02 -0.57
CA GLY A 390 8.00 29.03 -1.44
C GLY A 390 6.54 28.77 -1.82
N ASN A 391 6.28 28.65 -3.11
CA ASN A 391 4.95 28.56 -3.69
C ASN A 391 4.50 27.14 -4.07
N TYR A 392 5.15 26.13 -3.55
CA TYR A 392 4.92 24.72 -3.91
C TYR A 392 5.11 24.45 -5.42
N SER A 393 6.02 25.14 -6.08
CA SER A 393 6.33 24.87 -7.49
C SER A 393 6.91 23.48 -7.66
N ARG A 394 6.74 22.94 -8.89
CA ARG A 394 7.21 21.62 -9.29
C ARG A 394 8.44 21.76 -10.18
N LYS A 395 9.53 21.07 -9.84
CA LYS A 395 10.75 21.05 -10.65
C LYS A 395 11.15 19.60 -10.93
N LEU A 396 11.36 19.28 -12.21
CA LEU A 396 11.80 17.95 -12.60
C LEU A 396 13.21 17.68 -12.09
N LYS A 397 13.43 16.48 -11.54
CA LYS A 397 14.76 15.91 -11.30
C LYS A 397 15.20 15.12 -12.54
N LYS A 398 16.46 14.72 -12.60
CA LYS A 398 17.00 13.92 -13.71
C LYS A 398 16.21 12.64 -13.94
N SER A 399 15.79 11.95 -12.88
CA SER A 399 14.98 10.72 -12.94
C SER A 399 13.63 10.93 -13.65
N ALA A 400 12.99 12.10 -13.49
CA ALA A 400 11.73 12.39 -14.20
C ALA A 400 11.95 12.51 -15.71
N ARG A 401 13.04 13.14 -16.14
CA ARG A 401 13.39 13.26 -17.57
C ARG A 401 13.77 11.91 -18.17
N TRP A 402 14.51 11.10 -17.42
CA TRP A 402 14.83 9.74 -17.81
C TRP A 402 13.58 8.88 -17.97
N MET A 403 12.66 8.92 -16.99
CA MET A 403 11.40 8.18 -17.06
C MET A 403 10.55 8.62 -18.26
N LYS A 404 10.48 9.93 -18.52
CA LYS A 404 9.81 10.45 -19.71
C LYS A 404 10.36 9.81 -20.99
N GLY A 405 11.69 9.80 -21.19
CA GLY A 405 12.31 9.18 -22.36
C GLY A 405 11.98 7.68 -22.48
N LEU A 406 11.99 6.94 -21.37
CA LEU A 406 11.61 5.53 -21.33
C LEU A 406 10.16 5.30 -21.77
N LEU A 407 9.22 6.16 -21.34
CA LEU A 407 7.80 6.05 -21.69
C LEU A 407 7.52 6.48 -23.13
N GLU A 408 8.23 7.48 -23.65
CA GLU A 408 8.17 7.88 -25.08
C GLU A 408 8.63 6.74 -26.00
N GLU A 409 9.71 6.03 -25.64
CA GLU A 409 10.17 4.87 -26.41
C GLU A 409 9.17 3.70 -26.38
N ARG A 410 8.45 3.50 -25.27
CA ARG A 410 7.37 2.53 -25.16
C ARG A 410 6.25 2.86 -26.13
N GLU A 411 5.75 4.11 -26.12
CA GLU A 411 4.66 4.55 -27.00
C GLU A 411 5.02 4.42 -28.48
N ALA A 412 6.27 4.66 -28.85
CA ALA A 412 6.74 4.55 -30.24
C ALA A 412 6.79 3.08 -30.76
N LYS A 413 6.71 2.09 -29.85
CA LYS A 413 6.76 0.65 -30.18
C LYS A 413 5.39 -0.03 -30.19
N VAL A 414 4.35 0.66 -29.72
CA VAL A 414 2.95 0.20 -29.69
C VAL A 414 2.18 0.78 -30.86
#